data_0b7c256b7001477c4e5ef6d005606be9
#
_entry.id   0b7c256b7001477c4e5ef6d005606be9
#
_cell.length_a   1.000
_cell.length_b   1.000
_cell.length_c   1.000
_cell.angle_alpha   90.00
_cell.angle_beta   90.00
_cell.angle_gamma   90.00
#
_symmetry.space_group_name_H-M   'P 1'
#
loop_
_entity.id
_entity.type
_entity.pdbx_description
1 polymer ?
#
loop_
_entity_poly.entity_id
_entity_poly.type
_entity_poly.pdbx_seq_one_letter_code
_entity_poly.pdbx_strand_id
1 'polypeptide(L)'
;MQQYLPRIVDRELTLRLEAFGATLIVGPKWCGKTTTGQQQAKSILRMQDPDKKAAYLATAEAKPSLLLKGDNPRLIDEWQIAPVLWDAVRTAVDIRQEEGLFILTGSTSVDDKKIMHTGTGRIARLKMYPMSLYESGESNGQISLKTLFDRSDADIDGITSPLSIEQLIFAACRGGWPATLRRKSHEAQLLTAREYITNICESDVSTVDGVQRNPVWTSLILRSYARNISTLAKKTNILKDVSANADGITAPTLDSYLNALERLFVIEDIDAWCPAIRSATVIRSGKKRGFTDPSIAVAAMGLTPEYLEQDLKTFGFIFECLAIRDLKVYSSALGGKVSYYHDRLDLEADCVLHLSDGRYALIEFKLGSREIEEGAQHLLEIKNLIHQVIENGTTSLREPDLLMVITGGEIAYTRPDGVKIIPIGCLKD
;
A
#
# COMPACT_ATOMS: atom_id res chain seq x y z
N MET A 1 23.34 -11.60 -13.53
CA MET A 1 22.13 -10.77 -13.37
C MET A 1 21.47 -11.14 -12.04
N GLN A 2 20.97 -10.18 -11.30
CA GLN A 2 20.22 -10.48 -10.07
C GLN A 2 18.88 -11.13 -10.43
N GLN A 3 18.54 -12.23 -9.75
CA GLN A 3 17.27 -12.92 -9.98
C GLN A 3 16.11 -12.00 -9.61
N TYR A 4 15.12 -11.86 -10.48
CA TYR A 4 13.88 -11.14 -10.22
C TYR A 4 13.04 -11.92 -9.21
N LEU A 5 12.42 -11.22 -8.26
CA LEU A 5 11.42 -11.79 -7.37
C LEU A 5 10.04 -11.47 -7.99
N PRO A 6 9.29 -12.47 -8.44
CA PRO A 6 7.96 -12.25 -9.05
C PRO A 6 7.05 -11.46 -8.12
N ARG A 7 6.23 -10.59 -8.71
CA ARG A 7 5.29 -9.74 -7.99
C ARG A 7 3.86 -10.07 -8.42
N ILE A 8 2.93 -10.01 -7.48
CA ILE A 8 1.50 -10.18 -7.78
C ILE A 8 1.04 -9.16 -8.83
N VAL A 9 1.58 -7.94 -8.76
CA VAL A 9 1.29 -6.85 -9.70
C VAL A 9 1.76 -7.11 -11.14
N ASP A 10 2.63 -8.10 -11.39
CA ASP A 10 3.11 -8.42 -12.75
C ASP A 10 1.97 -8.78 -13.70
N ARG A 11 1.00 -9.56 -13.20
CA ARG A 11 -0.20 -9.93 -13.96
C ARG A 11 -1.06 -8.70 -14.29
N GLU A 12 -1.20 -7.79 -13.34
CA GLU A 12 -1.96 -6.57 -13.56
C GLU A 12 -1.27 -5.62 -14.55
N LEU A 13 0.07 -5.58 -14.54
CA LEU A 13 0.83 -4.82 -15.53
C LEU A 13 0.60 -5.38 -16.93
N THR A 14 0.66 -6.72 -17.09
CA THR A 14 0.35 -7.38 -18.37
C THR A 14 -1.04 -7.00 -18.88
N LEU A 15 -2.07 -7.14 -18.03
CA LEU A 15 -3.45 -6.80 -18.41
C LEU A 15 -3.61 -5.34 -18.83
N ARG A 16 -2.93 -4.41 -18.13
CA ARG A 16 -2.98 -2.99 -18.49
C ARG A 16 -2.26 -2.68 -19.79
N LEU A 17 -1.19 -3.40 -20.11
CA LEU A 17 -0.49 -3.28 -21.39
C LEU A 17 -1.30 -3.86 -22.54
N GLU A 18 -2.14 -4.85 -22.30
CA GLU A 18 -3.09 -5.37 -23.29
C GLU A 18 -4.27 -4.42 -23.53
N ALA A 19 -4.64 -3.61 -22.55
CA ALA A 19 -5.84 -2.77 -22.59
C ALA A 19 -5.57 -1.29 -22.94
N PHE A 20 -4.34 -0.81 -22.75
CA PHE A 20 -3.98 0.61 -22.90
C PHE A 20 -2.66 0.78 -23.65
N GLY A 21 -2.52 1.89 -24.37
CA GLY A 21 -1.28 2.22 -25.06
C GLY A 21 -0.10 2.48 -24.14
N ALA A 22 -0.34 2.91 -22.91
CA ALA A 22 0.71 3.10 -21.90
C ALA A 22 0.23 2.77 -20.48
N THR A 23 1.17 2.37 -19.61
CA THR A 23 0.92 2.13 -18.19
C THR A 23 1.93 2.89 -17.33
N LEU A 24 1.44 3.70 -16.39
CA LEU A 24 2.25 4.36 -15.37
C LEU A 24 2.25 3.53 -14.09
N ILE A 25 3.43 3.07 -13.65
CA ILE A 25 3.63 2.40 -12.36
C ILE A 25 4.03 3.46 -11.33
N VAL A 26 3.18 3.64 -10.30
CA VAL A 26 3.42 4.55 -9.17
C VAL A 26 3.58 3.78 -7.87
N GLY A 27 4.21 4.38 -6.86
CA GLY A 27 4.40 3.78 -5.54
C GLY A 27 5.67 4.29 -4.86
N PRO A 28 5.93 3.87 -3.61
CA PRO A 28 7.06 4.39 -2.84
C PRO A 28 8.40 4.11 -3.52
N LYS A 29 9.39 4.90 -3.19
CA LYS A 29 10.77 4.64 -3.61
C LYS A 29 11.18 3.23 -3.16
N TRP A 30 12.02 2.55 -3.94
CA TRP A 30 12.58 1.22 -3.66
C TRP A 30 11.60 0.04 -3.61
N CYS A 31 10.31 0.21 -3.87
CA CYS A 31 9.36 -0.91 -3.92
C CYS A 31 9.53 -1.82 -5.16
N GLY A 32 10.40 -1.44 -6.12
CA GLY A 32 10.77 -2.30 -7.26
C GLY A 32 10.14 -1.91 -8.61
N LYS A 33 9.51 -0.73 -8.75
CA LYS A 33 8.82 -0.27 -9.98
C LYS A 33 9.62 -0.45 -11.26
N THR A 34 10.85 0.06 -11.28
CA THR A 34 11.76 -0.03 -12.44
C THR A 34 12.05 -1.49 -12.78
N THR A 35 12.33 -2.33 -11.76
CA THR A 35 12.64 -3.74 -11.97
C THR A 35 11.44 -4.51 -12.52
N THR A 36 10.24 -4.26 -11.99
CA THR A 36 8.98 -4.83 -12.49
C THR A 36 8.72 -4.39 -13.93
N GLY A 37 8.82 -3.08 -14.22
CA GLY A 37 8.66 -2.58 -15.58
C GLY A 37 9.65 -3.19 -16.57
N GLN A 38 10.90 -3.45 -16.13
CA GLN A 38 11.94 -4.08 -16.96
C GLN A 38 11.62 -5.52 -17.38
N GLN A 39 10.82 -6.26 -16.59
CA GLN A 39 10.45 -7.65 -16.96
C GLN A 39 9.61 -7.72 -18.23
N GLN A 40 8.87 -6.69 -18.55
CA GLN A 40 7.99 -6.64 -19.71
C GLN A 40 8.47 -5.69 -20.81
N ALA A 41 9.49 -4.87 -20.51
CA ALA A 41 10.02 -3.91 -21.47
C ALA A 41 11.01 -4.54 -22.45
N LYS A 42 10.89 -4.20 -23.74
CA LYS A 42 11.88 -4.57 -24.78
C LYS A 42 12.96 -3.51 -24.97
N SER A 43 12.71 -2.27 -24.57
CA SER A 43 13.73 -1.20 -24.56
C SER A 43 13.54 -0.28 -23.36
N ILE A 44 14.61 0.42 -22.94
CA ILE A 44 14.61 1.21 -21.71
C ILE A 44 15.24 2.59 -21.98
N LEU A 45 14.55 3.63 -21.52
CA LEU A 45 15.07 4.99 -21.40
C LEU A 45 15.19 5.34 -19.91
N ARG A 46 16.41 5.52 -19.40
CA ARG A 46 16.68 5.94 -18.01
C ARG A 46 16.95 7.44 -17.97
N MET A 47 15.96 8.22 -17.54
CA MET A 47 16.08 9.68 -17.47
C MET A 47 17.10 10.18 -16.45
N GLN A 48 17.49 9.32 -15.49
CA GLN A 48 18.50 9.63 -14.46
C GLN A 48 19.93 9.25 -14.86
N ASP A 49 20.16 8.65 -16.03
CA ASP A 49 21.49 8.25 -16.48
C ASP A 49 22.43 9.50 -16.49
N PRO A 50 23.45 9.57 -15.62
CA PRO A 50 24.25 10.78 -15.44
C PRO A 50 25.00 11.18 -16.73
N ASP A 51 25.40 10.22 -17.55
CA ASP A 51 26.15 10.46 -18.79
C ASP A 51 25.24 11.02 -19.89
N LYS A 52 23.94 10.79 -19.82
CA LYS A 52 22.97 11.11 -20.88
C LYS A 52 21.91 12.11 -20.45
N LYS A 53 21.77 12.39 -19.16
CA LYS A 53 20.69 13.22 -18.59
C LYS A 53 20.60 14.58 -19.28
N ALA A 54 21.72 15.27 -19.47
CA ALA A 54 21.74 16.59 -20.11
C ALA A 54 21.25 16.52 -21.58
N ALA A 55 21.72 15.51 -22.34
CA ALA A 55 21.27 15.28 -23.71
C ALA A 55 19.78 14.91 -23.79
N TYR A 56 19.30 14.07 -22.84
CA TYR A 56 17.88 13.69 -22.78
C TYR A 56 16.97 14.88 -22.46
N LEU A 57 17.37 15.77 -21.55
CA LEU A 57 16.61 16.98 -21.23
C LEU A 57 16.54 17.94 -22.43
N ALA A 58 17.67 18.19 -23.09
CA ALA A 58 17.70 19.01 -24.30
C ALA A 58 16.86 18.40 -25.45
N THR A 59 16.91 17.07 -25.61
CA THR A 59 16.07 16.37 -26.60
C THR A 59 14.61 16.42 -26.24
N ALA A 60 14.25 16.27 -24.95
CA ALA A 60 12.88 16.37 -24.48
C ALA A 60 12.28 17.76 -24.74
N GLU A 61 13.08 18.81 -24.55
CA GLU A 61 12.66 20.18 -24.81
C GLU A 61 12.49 20.46 -26.32
N ALA A 62 13.45 20.03 -27.15
CA ALA A 62 13.43 20.30 -28.59
C ALA A 62 12.47 19.38 -29.38
N LYS A 63 12.49 18.07 -29.10
CA LYS A 63 11.70 17.06 -29.85
C LYS A 63 11.50 15.79 -29.01
N PRO A 64 10.57 15.78 -28.04
CA PRO A 64 10.39 14.67 -27.10
C PRO A 64 10.05 13.33 -27.78
N SER A 65 9.44 13.34 -28.96
CA SER A 65 9.14 12.14 -29.75
C SER A 65 10.37 11.30 -30.13
N LEU A 66 11.58 11.89 -30.15
CA LEU A 66 12.82 11.15 -30.41
C LEU A 66 13.16 10.20 -29.25
N LEU A 67 12.82 10.58 -28.00
CA LEU A 67 13.07 9.76 -26.81
C LEU A 67 12.11 8.55 -26.72
N LEU A 68 11.01 8.59 -27.47
CA LEU A 68 10.03 7.48 -27.54
C LEU A 68 10.42 6.38 -28.52
N LYS A 69 11.48 6.59 -29.33
CA LYS A 69 11.97 5.60 -30.31
C LYS A 69 12.67 4.43 -29.61
N GLY A 70 12.26 3.21 -29.96
CA GLY A 70 12.80 1.95 -29.45
C GLY A 70 11.75 0.85 -29.50
N ASP A 71 12.16 -0.38 -29.20
CA ASP A 71 11.26 -1.53 -29.19
C ASP A 71 10.22 -1.40 -28.08
N ASN A 72 8.98 -1.75 -28.37
CA ASN A 72 7.84 -1.66 -27.42
C ASN A 72 7.50 -3.05 -26.85
N PRO A 73 7.05 -3.09 -25.56
CA PRO A 73 6.89 -1.99 -24.61
C PRO A 73 8.23 -1.30 -24.32
N ARG A 74 8.24 0.05 -24.34
CA ARG A 74 9.40 0.85 -23.96
C ARG A 74 9.23 1.39 -22.54
N LEU A 75 10.16 1.05 -21.65
CA LEU A 75 10.19 1.61 -20.29
C LEU A 75 10.81 3.00 -20.31
N ILE A 76 10.10 3.99 -19.78
CA ILE A 76 10.59 5.34 -19.51
C ILE A 76 10.69 5.48 -17.98
N ASP A 77 11.90 5.33 -17.47
CA ASP A 77 12.18 5.31 -16.04
C ASP A 77 12.39 6.73 -15.51
N GLU A 78 11.67 7.07 -14.43
CA GLU A 78 11.62 8.40 -13.80
C GLU A 78 11.21 9.50 -14.81
N TRP A 79 10.10 9.26 -15.52
CA TRP A 79 9.60 10.13 -16.57
C TRP A 79 9.35 11.59 -16.11
N GLN A 80 9.05 11.82 -14.82
CA GLN A 80 8.79 13.14 -14.25
C GLN A 80 9.99 14.09 -14.28
N ILE A 81 11.19 13.60 -14.57
CA ILE A 81 12.38 14.43 -14.80
C ILE A 81 12.19 15.33 -16.03
N ALA A 82 11.44 14.86 -17.04
CA ALA A 82 11.02 15.66 -18.18
C ALA A 82 9.50 15.52 -18.37
N PRO A 83 8.66 16.33 -17.69
CA PRO A 83 7.20 16.19 -17.69
C PRO A 83 6.56 16.24 -19.09
N VAL A 84 7.18 16.87 -20.07
CA VAL A 84 6.75 16.88 -21.49
C VAL A 84 6.65 15.48 -22.09
N LEU A 85 7.36 14.49 -21.55
CA LEU A 85 7.27 13.09 -21.99
C LEU A 85 5.87 12.51 -21.77
N TRP A 86 5.13 12.98 -20.79
CA TRP A 86 3.74 12.57 -20.57
C TRP A 86 2.85 12.88 -21.77
N ASP A 87 2.90 14.14 -22.24
CA ASP A 87 2.12 14.57 -23.39
C ASP A 87 2.63 13.94 -24.70
N ALA A 88 3.94 13.72 -24.81
CA ALA A 88 4.53 13.03 -25.95
C ALA A 88 4.08 11.57 -26.04
N VAL A 89 4.06 10.83 -24.91
CA VAL A 89 3.54 9.46 -24.83
C VAL A 89 2.06 9.41 -25.19
N ARG A 90 1.23 10.29 -24.60
CA ARG A 90 -0.19 10.39 -24.91
C ARG A 90 -0.41 10.61 -26.41
N THR A 91 0.31 11.56 -27.01
CA THR A 91 0.22 11.87 -28.43
C THR A 91 0.66 10.69 -29.29
N ALA A 92 1.73 9.98 -28.90
CA ALA A 92 2.18 8.79 -29.62
C ALA A 92 1.14 7.65 -29.59
N VAL A 93 0.47 7.46 -28.45
CA VAL A 93 -0.63 6.48 -28.31
C VAL A 93 -1.81 6.89 -29.22
N ASP A 94 -2.20 8.17 -29.25
CA ASP A 94 -3.28 8.67 -30.10
C ASP A 94 -2.99 8.47 -31.61
N ILE A 95 -1.74 8.69 -32.02
CA ILE A 95 -1.33 8.55 -33.45
C ILE A 95 -1.22 7.08 -33.85
N ARG A 96 -0.64 6.24 -32.99
CA ARG A 96 -0.37 4.84 -33.33
C ARG A 96 -1.59 3.95 -33.18
N GLN A 97 -2.49 4.29 -32.22
CA GLN A 97 -3.68 3.50 -31.88
C GLN A 97 -3.35 2.02 -31.60
N GLU A 98 -2.25 1.79 -30.90
CA GLU A 98 -1.77 0.47 -30.50
C GLU A 98 -1.69 0.39 -28.97
N GLU A 99 -1.89 -0.79 -28.39
CA GLU A 99 -1.71 -1.09 -26.96
C GLU A 99 -0.26 -1.50 -26.66
N GLY A 100 0.12 -1.44 -25.39
CA GLY A 100 1.40 -1.94 -24.89
C GLY A 100 2.63 -1.19 -25.40
N LEU A 101 2.48 0.09 -25.75
CA LEU A 101 3.60 0.86 -26.30
C LEU A 101 4.61 1.30 -25.23
N PHE A 102 4.12 1.77 -24.08
CA PHE A 102 4.99 2.40 -23.07
C PHE A 102 4.67 1.94 -21.65
N ILE A 103 5.74 1.82 -20.86
CA ILE A 103 5.69 1.70 -19.41
C ILE A 103 6.40 2.93 -18.84
N LEU A 104 5.75 3.69 -17.98
CA LEU A 104 6.34 4.80 -17.26
C LEU A 104 6.51 4.42 -15.79
N THR A 105 7.61 4.82 -15.16
CA THR A 105 7.78 4.68 -13.72
C THR A 105 8.03 6.04 -13.08
N GLY A 106 7.45 6.24 -11.89
CA GLY A 106 7.65 7.44 -11.09
C GLY A 106 7.52 7.16 -9.59
N SER A 107 8.36 7.79 -8.80
CA SER A 107 8.40 7.62 -7.34
C SER A 107 7.58 8.67 -6.59
N THR A 108 6.92 9.56 -7.30
CA THR A 108 6.02 10.57 -6.73
C THR A 108 4.71 10.58 -7.51
N SER A 109 3.62 10.95 -6.83
CA SER A 109 2.40 11.28 -7.56
C SER A 109 2.63 12.52 -8.41
N VAL A 110 2.11 12.48 -9.63
CA VAL A 110 2.28 13.57 -10.60
C VAL A 110 1.69 14.86 -10.04
N ASP A 111 2.41 15.95 -10.21
CA ASP A 111 1.84 17.27 -10.06
C ASP A 111 0.98 17.59 -11.30
N ASP A 112 -0.34 17.49 -11.16
CA ASP A 112 -1.29 17.70 -12.26
C ASP A 112 -1.13 19.08 -12.91
N LYS A 113 -0.49 20.03 -12.23
CA LYS A 113 -0.16 21.36 -12.78
C LYS A 113 0.94 21.35 -13.84
N LYS A 114 1.75 20.27 -13.89
CA LYS A 114 2.88 20.12 -14.84
C LYS A 114 2.55 19.32 -16.08
N ILE A 115 1.34 18.76 -16.17
CA ILE A 115 0.86 18.02 -17.33
C ILE A 115 -0.32 18.76 -17.95
N MET A 116 -0.34 18.88 -19.28
CA MET A 116 -1.43 19.56 -19.99
C MET A 116 -2.72 18.74 -20.02
N HIS A 117 -2.61 17.40 -20.00
CA HIS A 117 -3.75 16.48 -20.07
C HIS A 117 -3.58 15.28 -19.12
N THR A 118 -4.67 14.82 -18.53
CA THR A 118 -4.67 13.72 -17.53
C THR A 118 -4.28 12.34 -18.08
N GLY A 119 -4.24 12.17 -19.42
CA GLY A 119 -3.95 10.89 -20.06
C GLY A 119 -5.10 9.87 -19.99
N THR A 120 -6.29 10.30 -19.57
CA THR A 120 -7.48 9.42 -19.45
C THR A 120 -7.76 8.66 -20.75
N GLY A 121 -7.94 7.34 -20.65
CA GLY A 121 -8.19 6.44 -21.77
C GLY A 121 -6.94 6.05 -22.58
N ARG A 122 -5.76 6.62 -22.33
CA ARG A 122 -4.48 6.35 -23.02
C ARG A 122 -3.43 5.76 -22.09
N ILE A 123 -3.40 6.26 -20.86
CA ILE A 123 -2.38 5.91 -19.86
C ILE A 123 -3.10 5.34 -18.63
N ALA A 124 -2.99 4.05 -18.41
CA ALA A 124 -3.47 3.40 -17.20
C ALA A 124 -2.53 3.71 -16.02
N ARG A 125 -3.06 3.73 -14.80
CA ARG A 125 -2.25 3.85 -13.57
C ARG A 125 -2.26 2.53 -12.83
N LEU A 126 -1.07 2.08 -12.42
CA LEU A 126 -0.85 0.88 -11.61
C LEU A 126 -0.12 1.27 -10.35
N LYS A 127 -0.75 1.08 -9.19
CA LYS A 127 -0.10 1.31 -7.90
C LYS A 127 0.63 0.05 -7.46
N MET A 128 1.89 0.21 -7.11
CA MET A 128 2.76 -0.85 -6.63
C MET A 128 3.14 -0.59 -5.17
N TYR A 129 2.98 -1.60 -4.33
CA TYR A 129 3.34 -1.58 -2.91
C TYR A 129 4.71 -2.21 -2.66
N PRO A 130 5.32 -2.06 -1.47
CA PRO A 130 6.37 -2.96 -1.00
C PRO A 130 5.90 -4.42 -1.05
N MET A 131 6.82 -5.36 -0.98
CA MET A 131 6.49 -6.79 -1.09
C MET A 131 5.65 -7.26 0.09
N SER A 132 4.63 -8.06 -0.19
CA SER A 132 3.90 -8.82 0.82
C SER A 132 4.77 -9.95 1.39
N LEU A 133 4.31 -10.58 2.48
CA LEU A 133 4.98 -11.75 3.06
C LEU A 133 5.03 -12.93 2.07
N TYR A 134 4.04 -13.06 1.20
CA TYR A 134 4.05 -14.08 0.15
C TYR A 134 5.10 -13.77 -0.92
N GLU A 135 5.15 -12.54 -1.42
CA GLU A 135 6.13 -12.13 -2.43
C GLU A 135 7.58 -12.19 -1.92
N SER A 136 7.79 -11.98 -0.62
CA SER A 136 9.10 -12.08 0.05
C SER A 136 9.48 -13.51 0.45
N GLY A 137 8.56 -14.48 0.29
CA GLY A 137 8.80 -15.91 0.56
C GLY A 137 8.63 -16.30 2.02
N GLU A 138 8.03 -15.46 2.83
CA GLU A 138 7.77 -15.69 4.26
C GLU A 138 6.41 -16.32 4.51
N SER A 139 5.39 -15.97 3.70
CA SER A 139 4.14 -16.73 3.68
C SER A 139 4.27 -17.93 2.76
N ASN A 140 3.75 -19.10 3.21
CA ASN A 140 3.71 -20.32 2.39
C ASN A 140 2.61 -20.30 1.31
N GLY A 141 1.67 -19.34 1.37
CA GLY A 141 0.62 -19.16 0.39
C GLY A 141 -0.36 -20.32 0.25
N GLN A 142 -0.53 -21.15 1.28
CA GLN A 142 -1.47 -22.28 1.23
C GLN A 142 -2.94 -21.83 1.24
N ILE A 143 -3.22 -20.63 1.74
CA ILE A 143 -4.55 -20.03 1.75
C ILE A 143 -4.60 -18.89 0.74
N SER A 144 -5.35 -19.09 -0.35
CA SER A 144 -5.55 -18.06 -1.36
C SER A 144 -6.81 -17.22 -1.04
N LEU A 145 -6.63 -15.91 -1.00
CA LEU A 145 -7.73 -14.96 -0.81
C LEU A 145 -8.78 -15.11 -1.91
N LYS A 146 -8.33 -15.27 -3.16
CA LYS A 146 -9.21 -15.55 -4.30
C LYS A 146 -10.05 -16.81 -4.08
N THR A 147 -9.41 -17.90 -3.64
CA THR A 147 -10.10 -19.18 -3.41
C THR A 147 -11.14 -19.03 -2.31
N LEU A 148 -10.87 -18.27 -1.24
CA LEU A 148 -11.83 -18.03 -0.17
C LEU A 148 -13.05 -17.25 -0.67
N PHE A 149 -12.88 -16.24 -1.52
CA PHE A 149 -14.01 -15.53 -2.12
C PHE A 149 -14.80 -16.37 -3.12
N ASP A 150 -14.13 -17.24 -3.88
CA ASP A 150 -14.79 -18.11 -4.85
C ASP A 150 -15.50 -19.31 -4.19
N ARG A 151 -15.01 -19.75 -3.04
CA ARG A 151 -15.55 -20.86 -2.24
C ARG A 151 -15.39 -20.54 -0.76
N SER A 152 -16.38 -19.86 -0.18
CA SER A 152 -16.35 -19.47 1.23
C SER A 152 -16.32 -20.65 2.20
N ASP A 153 -16.75 -21.84 1.75
CA ASP A 153 -16.70 -23.13 2.44
C ASP A 153 -15.36 -23.88 2.30
N ALA A 154 -14.38 -23.31 1.59
CA ALA A 154 -13.08 -23.95 1.42
C ALA A 154 -12.47 -24.33 2.78
N ASP A 155 -12.04 -25.58 2.87
CA ASP A 155 -11.39 -26.14 4.05
C ASP A 155 -10.00 -25.55 4.22
N ILE A 156 -9.75 -24.99 5.40
CA ILE A 156 -8.46 -24.41 5.79
C ILE A 156 -7.91 -25.04 7.08
N ASP A 157 -8.62 -26.03 7.62
CA ASP A 157 -8.32 -26.59 8.93
C ASP A 157 -6.96 -27.29 8.93
N GLY A 158 -6.15 -26.98 9.95
CA GLY A 158 -4.84 -27.58 10.13
C GLY A 158 -3.73 -27.02 9.23
N ILE A 159 -4.01 -26.05 8.36
CA ILE A 159 -2.94 -25.34 7.62
C ILE A 159 -2.10 -24.55 8.62
N THR A 160 -0.77 -24.67 8.52
CA THR A 160 0.16 -24.05 9.49
C THR A 160 1.03 -22.98 8.86
N SER A 161 1.20 -21.89 9.61
CA SER A 161 2.14 -20.82 9.27
C SER A 161 3.59 -21.26 9.53
N PRO A 162 4.52 -20.94 8.63
CA PRO A 162 5.95 -21.16 8.87
C PRO A 162 6.57 -20.07 9.78
N LEU A 163 5.83 -18.99 10.10
CA LEU A 163 6.35 -17.85 10.84
C LEU A 163 6.10 -17.96 12.33
N SER A 164 7.15 -17.80 13.14
CA SER A 164 7.03 -17.49 14.56
C SER A 164 6.69 -15.99 14.76
N ILE A 165 6.32 -15.63 15.98
CA ILE A 165 6.06 -14.23 16.33
C ILE A 165 7.30 -13.35 16.17
N GLU A 166 8.49 -13.85 16.54
CA GLU A 166 9.77 -13.13 16.40
C GLU A 166 10.11 -12.89 14.93
N GLN A 167 9.88 -13.88 14.07
CA GLN A 167 10.07 -13.75 12.62
C GLN A 167 9.09 -12.75 12.01
N LEU A 168 7.85 -12.73 12.49
CA LEU A 168 6.83 -11.79 12.05
C LEU A 168 7.18 -10.35 12.48
N ILE A 169 7.63 -10.16 13.73
CA ILE A 169 8.14 -8.88 14.22
C ILE A 169 9.32 -8.41 13.37
N PHE A 170 10.28 -9.30 13.12
CA PHE A 170 11.43 -8.99 12.29
C PHE A 170 11.02 -8.57 10.87
N ALA A 171 10.11 -9.31 10.22
CA ALA A 171 9.61 -8.99 8.89
C ALA A 171 8.92 -7.62 8.84
N ALA A 172 8.13 -7.26 9.86
CA ALA A 172 7.51 -5.95 9.98
C ALA A 172 8.54 -4.82 10.15
N CYS A 173 9.59 -5.04 10.95
CA CYS A 173 10.67 -4.07 11.15
C CYS A 173 11.55 -3.87 9.91
N ARG A 174 11.85 -4.95 9.18
CA ARG A 174 12.64 -4.93 7.94
C ARG A 174 11.88 -4.29 6.79
N GLY A 175 10.57 -4.53 6.73
CA GLY A 175 9.70 -4.10 5.65
C GLY A 175 9.79 -4.95 4.38
N GLY A 176 8.87 -4.65 3.44
CA GLY A 176 8.73 -5.33 2.16
C GLY A 176 9.61 -4.76 1.03
N TRP A 177 10.79 -4.23 1.34
CA TRP A 177 11.69 -3.63 0.34
C TRP A 177 12.52 -4.71 -0.36
N PRO A 178 12.40 -4.92 -1.70
CA PRO A 178 13.09 -6.02 -2.40
C PRO A 178 14.61 -6.02 -2.20
N ALA A 179 15.22 -4.85 -2.04
CA ALA A 179 16.66 -4.73 -1.81
C ALA A 179 17.10 -5.22 -0.44
N THR A 180 16.25 -5.18 0.59
CA THR A 180 16.58 -5.63 1.95
C THR A 180 16.70 -7.16 2.02
N LEU A 181 15.85 -7.88 1.31
CA LEU A 181 15.83 -9.35 1.28
C LEU A 181 17.16 -9.97 0.82
N ARG A 182 17.98 -9.17 0.11
CA ARG A 182 19.28 -9.59 -0.43
C ARG A 182 20.46 -9.28 0.50
N ARG A 183 20.21 -8.60 1.63
CA ARG A 183 21.26 -8.30 2.61
C ARG A 183 21.57 -9.56 3.43
N LYS A 184 22.86 -9.78 3.71
CA LYS A 184 23.33 -11.00 4.36
C LYS A 184 23.02 -11.07 5.86
N SER A 185 23.03 -9.93 6.55
CA SER A 185 22.78 -9.87 7.99
C SER A 185 21.45 -9.18 8.30
N HIS A 186 20.80 -9.59 9.37
CA HIS A 186 19.59 -8.97 9.91
C HIS A 186 19.81 -7.47 10.21
N GLU A 187 20.96 -7.13 10.76
CA GLU A 187 21.34 -5.74 11.05
C GLU A 187 21.35 -4.88 9.79
N ALA A 188 21.96 -5.38 8.68
CA ALA A 188 21.96 -4.67 7.39
C ALA A 188 20.57 -4.56 6.76
N GLN A 189 19.68 -5.52 7.02
CA GLN A 189 18.29 -5.47 6.58
C GLN A 189 17.52 -4.38 7.33
N LEU A 190 17.65 -4.29 8.64
CA LEU A 190 16.97 -3.31 9.48
C LEU A 190 17.52 -1.87 9.25
N LEU A 191 18.81 -1.73 8.98
CA LEU A 191 19.42 -0.43 8.67
C LEU A 191 18.74 0.25 7.47
N THR A 192 18.30 -0.54 6.48
CA THR A 192 17.67 -0.02 5.27
C THR A 192 16.42 0.80 5.56
N ALA A 193 15.56 0.37 6.47
CA ALA A 193 14.35 1.12 6.84
C ALA A 193 14.67 2.44 7.56
N ARG A 194 15.72 2.45 8.40
CA ARG A 194 16.19 3.65 9.08
C ARG A 194 16.73 4.68 8.10
N GLU A 195 17.59 4.24 7.18
CA GLU A 195 18.14 5.11 6.11
C GLU A 195 17.05 5.62 5.17
N TYR A 196 16.02 4.82 4.90
CA TYR A 196 14.88 5.25 4.11
C TYR A 196 14.19 6.46 4.74
N ILE A 197 13.91 6.42 6.05
CA ILE A 197 13.31 7.54 6.80
C ILE A 197 14.23 8.75 6.83
N THR A 198 15.51 8.56 7.06
CA THR A 198 16.51 9.65 7.04
C THR A 198 16.46 10.39 5.70
N ASN A 199 16.51 9.66 4.60
CA ASN A 199 16.45 10.26 3.25
C ASN A 199 15.12 10.97 2.98
N ILE A 200 13.99 10.43 3.44
CA ILE A 200 12.68 11.09 3.35
C ILE A 200 12.72 12.45 4.06
N CYS A 201 13.23 12.48 5.28
CA CYS A 201 13.26 13.69 6.10
C CYS A 201 14.22 14.75 5.55
N GLU A 202 15.42 14.33 5.13
CA GLU A 202 16.50 15.26 4.74
C GLU A 202 16.33 15.82 3.32
N SER A 203 15.77 15.03 2.39
CA SER A 203 15.74 15.45 1.00
C SER A 203 14.40 15.27 0.30
N ASP A 204 13.78 14.10 0.38
CA ASP A 204 12.68 13.73 -0.51
C ASP A 204 11.43 14.58 -0.29
N VAL A 205 11.11 14.88 0.97
CA VAL A 205 9.94 15.69 1.35
C VAL A 205 9.99 17.10 0.77
N SER A 206 11.18 17.65 0.52
CA SER A 206 11.35 18.97 -0.10
C SER A 206 11.38 18.89 -1.62
N THR A 207 11.88 17.79 -2.20
CA THR A 207 12.01 17.65 -3.66
C THR A 207 10.70 17.31 -4.36
N VAL A 208 9.70 16.81 -3.65
CA VAL A 208 8.42 16.36 -4.23
C VAL A 208 7.63 17.48 -4.92
N ASP A 209 7.73 18.70 -4.42
CA ASP A 209 7.05 19.89 -4.95
C ASP A 209 7.91 21.16 -4.98
N GLY A 210 9.20 21.04 -4.59
CA GLY A 210 10.16 22.16 -4.54
C GLY A 210 10.00 23.07 -3.31
N VAL A 211 9.12 22.72 -2.37
CA VAL A 211 8.96 23.47 -1.13
C VAL A 211 9.98 23.00 -0.11
N GLN A 212 10.85 23.91 0.36
CA GLN A 212 11.84 23.59 1.40
C GLN A 212 11.12 23.26 2.72
N ARG A 213 11.40 22.07 3.27
CA ARG A 213 10.83 21.59 4.52
C ARG A 213 11.93 21.30 5.54
N ASN A 214 11.64 21.58 6.81
CA ASN A 214 12.57 21.34 7.90
C ASN A 214 12.63 19.81 8.19
N PRO A 215 13.82 19.17 8.11
CA PRO A 215 13.97 17.73 8.39
C PRO A 215 13.55 17.34 9.82
N VAL A 216 13.82 18.20 10.81
CA VAL A 216 13.43 17.96 12.21
C VAL A 216 11.91 17.91 12.34
N TRP A 217 11.20 18.85 11.72
CA TRP A 217 9.74 18.84 11.73
C TRP A 217 9.17 17.62 10.99
N THR A 218 9.79 17.23 9.88
CA THR A 218 9.40 16.01 9.16
C THR A 218 9.52 14.78 10.06
N SER A 219 10.64 14.64 10.76
CA SER A 219 10.89 13.54 11.70
C SER A 219 9.87 13.53 12.86
N LEU A 220 9.58 14.68 13.46
CA LEU A 220 8.60 14.81 14.54
C LEU A 220 7.18 14.46 14.06
N ILE A 221 6.79 14.92 12.85
CA ILE A 221 5.50 14.59 12.23
C ILE A 221 5.40 13.08 12.00
N LEU A 222 6.41 12.46 11.38
CA LEU A 222 6.43 11.01 11.13
C LEU A 222 6.36 10.22 12.43
N ARG A 223 7.08 10.65 13.47
CA ARG A 223 7.05 10.00 14.79
C ARG A 223 5.67 10.11 15.45
N SER A 224 5.05 11.29 15.44
CA SER A 224 3.69 11.46 15.96
C SER A 224 2.68 10.65 15.16
N TYR A 225 2.83 10.61 13.84
CA TYR A 225 1.98 9.82 12.96
C TYR A 225 2.13 8.32 13.25
N ALA A 226 3.35 7.83 13.44
CA ALA A 226 3.64 6.44 13.77
C ALA A 226 3.08 6.01 15.14
N ARG A 227 3.11 6.90 16.15
CA ARG A 227 2.45 6.67 17.45
C ARG A 227 0.93 6.52 17.36
N ASN A 228 0.34 7.05 16.31
CA ASN A 228 -1.09 7.01 16.04
C ASN A 228 -1.45 6.05 14.89
N ILE A 229 -0.53 5.15 14.50
CA ILE A 229 -0.77 4.16 13.43
C ILE A 229 -1.97 3.29 13.78
N SER A 230 -2.75 2.90 12.78
CA SER A 230 -3.96 2.07 12.92
C SER A 230 -5.03 2.65 13.84
N THR A 231 -5.04 3.97 14.05
CA THR A 231 -6.06 4.67 14.86
C THR A 231 -6.80 5.75 14.08
N LEU A 232 -7.92 6.20 14.61
CA LEU A 232 -8.71 7.32 14.08
C LEU A 232 -8.21 8.70 14.56
N ALA A 233 -6.95 8.81 14.93
CA ALA A 233 -6.39 10.05 15.47
C ALA A 233 -6.60 11.23 14.51
N LYS A 234 -7.11 12.34 15.05
CA LYS A 234 -7.33 13.58 14.29
C LYS A 234 -5.99 14.28 14.02
N LYS A 235 -5.90 15.00 12.90
CA LYS A 235 -4.74 15.86 12.59
C LYS A 235 -4.41 16.86 13.70
N THR A 236 -5.41 17.29 14.47
CA THR A 236 -5.22 18.16 15.65
C THR A 236 -4.40 17.49 16.76
N ASN A 237 -4.50 16.16 16.93
CA ASN A 237 -3.68 15.42 17.91
C ASN A 237 -2.23 15.40 17.44
N ILE A 238 -1.98 15.13 16.15
CA ILE A 238 -0.65 15.16 15.54
C ILE A 238 -0.04 16.57 15.68
N LEU A 239 -0.82 17.61 15.36
CA LEU A 239 -0.37 19.00 15.51
C LEU A 239 0.03 19.31 16.96
N LYS A 240 -0.79 18.90 17.94
CA LYS A 240 -0.49 19.09 19.37
C LYS A 240 0.81 18.39 19.78
N ASP A 241 1.01 17.14 19.35
CA ASP A 241 2.21 16.38 19.64
C ASP A 241 3.47 17.05 19.06
N VAL A 242 3.39 17.53 17.82
CA VAL A 242 4.53 18.18 17.16
C VAL A 242 4.79 19.55 17.75
N SER A 243 3.76 20.36 18.03
CA SER A 243 3.89 21.70 18.62
C SER A 243 4.49 21.67 20.03
N ALA A 244 4.38 20.55 20.74
CA ALA A 244 5.04 20.37 22.06
C ALA A 244 6.57 20.28 21.94
N ASN A 245 7.11 19.99 20.75
CA ASN A 245 8.54 19.77 20.50
C ASN A 245 9.12 20.69 19.40
N ALA A 246 8.27 21.48 18.73
CA ALA A 246 8.67 22.36 17.64
C ALA A 246 7.80 23.61 17.62
N ASP A 247 8.41 24.74 17.92
CA ASP A 247 7.72 26.04 17.88
C ASP A 247 7.36 26.46 16.46
N GLY A 248 6.22 27.13 16.31
CA GLY A 248 5.81 27.81 15.08
C GLY A 248 5.15 26.92 14.01
N ILE A 249 4.92 25.63 14.26
CA ILE A 249 4.18 24.79 13.34
C ILE A 249 2.67 25.11 13.43
N THR A 250 2.05 25.35 12.29
CA THR A 250 0.61 25.64 12.15
C THR A 250 -0.13 24.51 11.46
N ALA A 251 -1.46 24.50 11.53
CA ALA A 251 -2.28 23.49 10.84
C ALA A 251 -2.06 23.48 9.31
N PRO A 252 -2.00 24.64 8.60
CA PRO A 252 -1.66 24.67 7.18
C PRO A 252 -0.25 24.14 6.89
N THR A 253 0.71 24.39 7.78
CA THR A 253 2.07 23.85 7.66
C THR A 253 2.05 22.33 7.79
N LEU A 254 1.40 21.79 8.82
CA LEU A 254 1.24 20.34 8.98
C LEU A 254 0.60 19.71 7.74
N ASP A 255 -0.47 20.29 7.22
CA ASP A 255 -1.14 19.79 6.00
C ASP A 255 -0.19 19.77 4.80
N SER A 256 0.68 20.78 4.64
CA SER A 256 1.71 20.79 3.58
C SER A 256 2.68 19.60 3.71
N TYR A 257 3.13 19.27 4.92
CA TYR A 257 4.00 18.12 5.16
C TYR A 257 3.28 16.80 4.92
N LEU A 258 2.07 16.64 5.43
CA LEU A 258 1.27 15.41 5.22
C LEU A 258 1.00 15.18 3.74
N ASN A 259 0.61 16.22 2.99
CA ASN A 259 0.41 16.12 1.54
C ASN A 259 1.69 15.69 0.80
N ALA A 260 2.86 16.19 1.21
CA ALA A 260 4.12 15.77 0.62
C ALA A 260 4.42 14.29 0.92
N LEU A 261 4.20 13.84 2.15
CA LEU A 261 4.39 12.44 2.57
C LEU A 261 3.40 11.48 1.85
N GLU A 262 2.15 11.90 1.63
CA GLU A 262 1.18 11.15 0.81
C GLU A 262 1.65 11.04 -0.64
N ARG A 263 2.12 12.14 -1.24
CA ARG A 263 2.64 12.17 -2.62
C ARG A 263 3.90 11.32 -2.80
N LEU A 264 4.69 11.15 -1.75
CA LEU A 264 5.85 10.24 -1.71
C LEU A 264 5.46 8.78 -1.43
N PHE A 265 4.18 8.49 -1.21
CA PHE A 265 3.69 7.16 -0.81
C PHE A 265 4.34 6.67 0.50
N VAL A 266 4.61 7.57 1.44
CA VAL A 266 5.13 7.23 2.78
C VAL A 266 3.98 6.91 3.71
N ILE A 267 2.99 7.80 3.76
CA ILE A 267 1.74 7.61 4.50
C ILE A 267 0.60 7.28 3.54
N GLU A 268 -0.29 6.43 3.99
CA GLU A 268 -1.48 6.01 3.25
C GLU A 268 -2.60 5.67 4.22
N ASP A 269 -3.43 6.64 4.50
CA ASP A 269 -4.59 6.47 5.36
C ASP A 269 -5.64 5.54 4.75
N ILE A 270 -6.41 4.89 5.62
CA ILE A 270 -7.46 3.96 5.24
C ILE A 270 -8.81 4.68 5.36
N ASP A 271 -9.58 4.64 4.28
CA ASP A 271 -10.91 5.24 4.23
C ASP A 271 -11.93 4.38 4.99
N ALA A 272 -12.93 5.04 5.58
CA ALA A 272 -14.07 4.34 6.14
C ALA A 272 -14.89 3.65 5.05
N TRP A 273 -15.37 2.45 5.33
CA TRP A 273 -16.39 1.77 4.54
C TRP A 273 -17.78 2.10 5.07
N CYS A 274 -18.73 2.19 4.17
CA CYS A 274 -20.13 2.32 4.53
C CYS A 274 -20.98 1.34 3.71
N PRO A 275 -21.82 0.54 4.35
CA PRO A 275 -22.71 -0.40 3.68
C PRO A 275 -23.61 0.24 2.62
N ALA A 276 -24.03 1.48 2.84
CA ALA A 276 -24.87 2.21 1.90
C ALA A 276 -24.01 2.99 0.90
N ILE A 277 -23.76 2.43 -0.29
CA ILE A 277 -22.92 3.02 -1.36
C ILE A 277 -23.28 4.49 -1.68
N ARG A 278 -24.52 4.90 -1.46
CA ARG A 278 -25.01 6.27 -1.68
C ARG A 278 -25.04 7.14 -0.42
N SER A 279 -24.46 6.68 0.70
CA SER A 279 -24.48 7.44 1.95
C SER A 279 -23.45 8.56 1.97
N ALA A 280 -23.89 9.76 2.30
CA ALA A 280 -23.00 10.90 2.57
C ALA A 280 -22.15 10.71 3.85
N THR A 281 -22.43 9.71 4.66
CA THR A 281 -21.75 9.43 5.93
C THR A 281 -20.30 9.01 5.69
N VAL A 282 -20.00 8.27 4.60
CA VAL A 282 -18.63 7.87 4.23
C VAL A 282 -17.72 9.08 4.08
N ILE A 283 -18.21 10.14 3.44
CA ILE A 283 -17.42 11.36 3.18
C ILE A 283 -17.08 12.10 4.48
N ARG A 284 -17.89 11.92 5.53
CA ARG A 284 -17.75 12.59 6.84
C ARG A 284 -16.97 11.78 7.87
N SER A 285 -16.69 10.52 7.61
CA SER A 285 -15.93 9.66 8.51
C SER A 285 -14.45 10.00 8.48
N GLY A 286 -13.79 9.91 9.62
CA GLY A 286 -12.34 10.09 9.72
C GLY A 286 -11.61 9.03 8.90
N LYS A 287 -10.31 9.24 8.69
CA LYS A 287 -9.44 8.23 8.09
C LYS A 287 -8.64 7.54 9.20
N LYS A 288 -8.51 6.22 9.14
CA LYS A 288 -7.60 5.46 10.00
C LYS A 288 -6.17 5.71 9.53
N ARG A 289 -5.26 6.10 10.44
CA ARG A 289 -3.88 6.46 10.09
C ARG A 289 -3.11 5.24 9.64
N GLY A 290 -2.38 5.36 8.52
CA GLY A 290 -1.63 4.26 7.95
C GLY A 290 -0.35 4.66 7.26
N PHE A 291 0.57 3.72 7.19
CA PHE A 291 1.78 3.79 6.38
C PHE A 291 1.70 2.79 5.23
N THR A 292 2.46 3.06 4.17
CA THR A 292 2.53 2.13 3.03
C THR A 292 3.26 0.83 3.40
N ASP A 293 4.14 0.89 4.41
CA ASP A 293 4.87 -0.26 4.94
C ASP A 293 5.10 -0.09 6.46
N PRO A 294 4.93 -1.13 7.29
CA PRO A 294 5.07 -1.05 8.75
C PRO A 294 6.47 -0.63 9.19
N SER A 295 7.52 -0.98 8.42
CA SER A 295 8.90 -0.62 8.76
C SER A 295 9.14 0.88 8.83
N ILE A 296 8.35 1.67 8.10
CA ILE A 296 8.40 3.13 8.14
C ILE A 296 7.99 3.62 9.54
N ALA A 297 6.90 3.08 10.09
CA ALA A 297 6.44 3.45 11.42
C ALA A 297 7.42 3.01 12.51
N VAL A 298 7.94 1.79 12.42
CA VAL A 298 8.96 1.26 13.35
C VAL A 298 10.20 2.16 13.36
N ALA A 299 10.72 2.49 12.17
CA ALA A 299 11.90 3.35 12.03
C ALA A 299 11.63 4.78 12.52
N ALA A 300 10.45 5.36 12.24
CA ALA A 300 10.08 6.70 12.69
C ALA A 300 9.95 6.80 14.22
N MET A 301 9.56 5.72 14.90
CA MET A 301 9.52 5.63 16.35
C MET A 301 10.88 5.29 16.98
N GLY A 302 11.86 4.85 16.17
CA GLY A 302 13.16 4.39 16.65
C GLY A 302 13.11 3.06 17.39
N LEU A 303 12.13 2.19 17.04
CA LEU A 303 11.94 0.88 17.67
C LEU A 303 12.83 -0.19 17.02
N THR A 304 13.05 -1.28 17.75
CA THR A 304 13.78 -2.46 17.30
C THR A 304 12.93 -3.71 17.46
N PRO A 305 13.27 -4.83 16.80
CA PRO A 305 12.57 -6.10 17.02
C PRO A 305 12.52 -6.50 18.49
N GLU A 306 13.65 -6.40 19.22
CA GLU A 306 13.77 -6.79 20.64
C GLU A 306 12.86 -5.94 21.54
N TYR A 307 12.64 -4.66 21.19
CA TYR A 307 11.68 -3.82 21.90
C TYR A 307 10.25 -4.31 21.68
N LEU A 308 9.88 -4.60 20.42
CA LEU A 308 8.53 -5.03 20.07
C LEU A 308 8.19 -6.44 20.60
N GLU A 309 9.18 -7.32 20.78
CA GLU A 309 8.99 -8.60 21.45
C GLU A 309 8.56 -8.42 22.93
N GLN A 310 8.97 -7.35 23.56
CA GLN A 310 8.60 -7.00 24.95
C GLN A 310 7.32 -6.17 25.03
N ASP A 311 6.93 -5.49 23.95
CA ASP A 311 5.73 -4.65 23.85
C ASP A 311 4.82 -5.12 22.71
N LEU A 312 4.21 -6.30 22.90
CA LEU A 312 3.29 -6.86 21.92
C LEU A 312 2.03 -6.00 21.71
N LYS A 313 1.69 -5.13 22.64
CA LYS A 313 0.59 -4.18 22.46
C LYS A 313 0.91 -3.16 21.37
N THR A 314 2.10 -2.57 21.40
CA THR A 314 2.58 -1.69 20.33
C THR A 314 2.73 -2.47 19.02
N PHE A 315 3.24 -3.73 19.09
CA PHE A 315 3.35 -4.56 17.90
C PHE A 315 1.98 -4.85 17.26
N GLY A 316 0.90 -4.97 18.03
CA GLY A 316 -0.47 -5.14 17.51
C GLY A 316 -0.85 -4.09 16.46
N PHE A 317 -0.58 -2.82 16.70
CA PHE A 317 -0.81 -1.74 15.73
C PHE A 317 0.11 -1.83 14.50
N ILE A 318 1.35 -2.26 14.68
CA ILE A 318 2.30 -2.48 13.58
C ILE A 318 1.86 -3.70 12.75
N PHE A 319 1.38 -4.76 13.40
CA PHE A 319 0.85 -5.96 12.76
C PHE A 319 -0.38 -5.66 11.89
N GLU A 320 -1.29 -4.83 12.37
CA GLU A 320 -2.43 -4.37 11.56
C GLU A 320 -1.94 -3.65 10.30
N CYS A 321 -0.96 -2.76 10.39
CA CYS A 321 -0.38 -2.10 9.21
C CYS A 321 0.27 -3.09 8.25
N LEU A 322 0.96 -4.12 8.76
CA LEU A 322 1.53 -5.21 7.97
C LEU A 322 0.43 -5.96 7.21
N ALA A 323 -0.62 -6.38 7.92
CA ALA A 323 -1.74 -7.10 7.35
C ALA A 323 -2.49 -6.28 6.29
N ILE A 324 -2.72 -5.00 6.55
CA ILE A 324 -3.33 -4.06 5.58
C ILE A 324 -2.48 -3.92 4.32
N ARG A 325 -1.14 -3.81 4.43
CA ARG A 325 -0.24 -3.80 3.27
C ARG A 325 -0.42 -5.06 2.44
N ASP A 326 -0.38 -6.23 3.08
CA ASP A 326 -0.49 -7.52 2.41
C ASP A 326 -1.86 -7.70 1.75
N LEU A 327 -2.95 -7.36 2.44
CA LEU A 327 -4.30 -7.41 1.87
C LEU A 327 -4.45 -6.48 0.67
N LYS A 328 -3.84 -5.29 0.67
CA LYS A 328 -3.81 -4.40 -0.50
C LYS A 328 -3.09 -5.05 -1.69
N VAL A 329 -1.99 -5.76 -1.45
CA VAL A 329 -1.25 -6.48 -2.50
C VAL A 329 -2.08 -7.67 -3.00
N TYR A 330 -2.60 -8.52 -2.11
CA TYR A 330 -3.33 -9.73 -2.48
C TYR A 330 -4.65 -9.45 -3.18
N SER A 331 -5.36 -8.38 -2.78
CA SER A 331 -6.65 -8.02 -3.36
C SER A 331 -6.54 -7.21 -4.65
N SER A 332 -5.38 -6.68 -4.99
CA SER A 332 -5.22 -5.82 -6.17
C SER A 332 -5.64 -6.55 -7.45
N ALA A 333 -5.22 -7.80 -7.60
CA ALA A 333 -5.59 -8.65 -8.75
C ALA A 333 -7.09 -9.03 -8.79
N LEU A 334 -7.82 -8.83 -7.69
CA LEU A 334 -9.26 -9.08 -7.57
C LEU A 334 -10.09 -7.79 -7.71
N GLY A 335 -9.44 -6.66 -8.00
CA GLY A 335 -10.08 -5.34 -7.97
C GLY A 335 -10.56 -4.95 -6.58
N GLY A 336 -9.88 -5.45 -5.54
CA GLY A 336 -10.22 -5.23 -4.15
C GLY A 336 -9.85 -3.84 -3.64
N LYS A 337 -10.69 -3.30 -2.76
CA LYS A 337 -10.43 -2.07 -2.01
C LYS A 337 -10.46 -2.37 -0.51
N VAL A 338 -9.40 -1.99 0.17
CA VAL A 338 -9.28 -2.08 1.64
C VAL A 338 -9.84 -0.80 2.26
N SER A 339 -10.72 -0.95 3.24
CA SER A 339 -11.32 0.11 4.04
C SER A 339 -11.46 -0.39 5.49
N TYR A 340 -11.93 0.42 6.42
CA TYR A 340 -12.28 0.01 7.78
C TYR A 340 -13.76 0.31 8.05
N TYR A 341 -14.36 -0.36 9.05
CA TYR A 341 -15.71 -0.04 9.54
C TYR A 341 -15.62 0.42 10.99
N HIS A 342 -16.35 1.48 11.30
CA HIS A 342 -16.55 1.94 12.67
C HIS A 342 -17.87 2.69 12.72
N ASP A 343 -18.73 2.36 13.70
CA ASP A 343 -20.04 2.98 13.86
C ASP A 343 -20.11 3.88 15.09
N ARG A 344 -21.31 4.39 15.38
CA ARG A 344 -21.56 5.30 16.50
C ARG A 344 -21.63 4.59 17.86
N LEU A 345 -21.71 3.27 17.86
CA LEU A 345 -21.77 2.43 19.05
C LEU A 345 -20.41 1.81 19.38
N ASP A 346 -19.35 2.33 18.75
CA ASP A 346 -17.95 1.85 18.85
C ASP A 346 -17.79 0.39 18.39
N LEU A 347 -18.69 -0.12 17.53
CA LEU A 347 -18.49 -1.40 16.87
C LEU A 347 -17.58 -1.21 15.66
N GLU A 348 -16.49 -1.96 15.64
CA GLU A 348 -15.42 -1.82 14.64
C GLU A 348 -15.14 -3.15 13.93
N ALA A 349 -14.83 -3.08 12.61
CA ALA A 349 -14.04 -4.07 11.90
C ALA A 349 -12.76 -3.39 11.42
N ASP A 350 -11.61 -3.92 11.80
CA ASP A 350 -10.29 -3.38 11.47
C ASP A 350 -10.11 -3.20 9.97
N CYS A 351 -10.66 -4.13 9.18
CA CYS A 351 -10.61 -4.09 7.74
C CYS A 351 -11.91 -4.59 7.11
N VAL A 352 -12.38 -3.87 6.10
CA VAL A 352 -13.38 -4.33 5.14
C VAL A 352 -12.71 -4.44 3.79
N LEU A 353 -12.61 -5.66 3.26
CA LEU A 353 -12.10 -5.92 1.94
C LEU A 353 -13.27 -6.07 0.96
N HIS A 354 -13.46 -5.08 0.11
CA HIS A 354 -14.57 -5.03 -0.84
C HIS A 354 -14.05 -5.21 -2.27
N LEU A 355 -14.58 -6.21 -2.99
CA LEU A 355 -14.22 -6.51 -4.38
C LEU A 355 -15.06 -5.72 -5.38
N SER A 356 -14.56 -5.57 -6.59
CA SER A 356 -15.26 -4.84 -7.68
C SER A 356 -16.59 -5.47 -8.10
N ASP A 357 -16.79 -6.77 -7.84
CA ASP A 357 -18.03 -7.51 -8.14
C ASP A 357 -19.09 -7.42 -7.01
N GLY A 358 -18.80 -6.66 -5.95
CA GLY A 358 -19.68 -6.43 -4.82
C GLY A 358 -19.57 -7.44 -3.68
N ARG A 359 -18.71 -8.48 -3.81
CA ARG A 359 -18.36 -9.37 -2.70
C ARG A 359 -17.49 -8.64 -1.69
N TYR A 360 -17.62 -8.98 -0.42
CA TYR A 360 -16.76 -8.37 0.61
C TYR A 360 -16.54 -9.27 1.81
N ALA A 361 -15.43 -9.02 2.52
CA ALA A 361 -15.08 -9.66 3.77
C ALA A 361 -15.00 -8.64 4.89
N LEU A 362 -15.44 -9.03 6.09
CA LEU A 362 -15.17 -8.34 7.35
C LEU A 362 -13.99 -9.02 8.03
N ILE A 363 -13.03 -8.24 8.50
CA ILE A 363 -11.73 -8.75 8.97
C ILE A 363 -11.33 -8.04 10.26
N GLU A 364 -10.92 -8.82 11.24
CA GLU A 364 -10.24 -8.39 12.47
C GLU A 364 -8.79 -8.84 12.47
N PHE A 365 -7.90 -8.08 13.10
CA PHE A 365 -6.48 -8.42 13.28
C PHE A 365 -6.18 -8.68 14.74
N LYS A 366 -5.72 -9.89 15.06
CA LYS A 366 -5.39 -10.29 16.43
C LYS A 366 -4.06 -11.03 16.46
N LEU A 367 -3.13 -10.61 17.32
CA LEU A 367 -1.82 -11.26 17.41
C LEU A 367 -1.89 -12.65 17.99
N GLY A 368 -2.63 -12.76 19.10
CA GLY A 368 -2.66 -13.99 19.93
C GLY A 368 -4.02 -14.66 19.94
N SER A 369 -4.01 -15.93 20.37
CA SER A 369 -5.22 -16.77 20.44
C SER A 369 -6.27 -16.27 21.46
N ARG A 370 -5.84 -15.53 22.48
CA ARG A 370 -6.74 -15.04 23.54
C ARG A 370 -7.75 -14.00 23.04
N GLU A 371 -7.39 -13.26 21.99
CA GLU A 371 -8.19 -12.16 21.45
C GLU A 371 -9.06 -12.59 20.26
N ILE A 372 -8.88 -13.83 19.78
CA ILE A 372 -9.63 -14.37 18.62
C ILE A 372 -11.13 -14.40 18.90
N GLU A 373 -11.53 -14.80 20.12
CA GLU A 373 -12.94 -14.86 20.51
C GLU A 373 -13.62 -13.50 20.41
N GLU A 374 -12.98 -12.46 20.96
CA GLU A 374 -13.46 -11.09 20.92
C GLU A 374 -13.60 -10.60 19.46
N GLY A 375 -12.54 -10.79 18.63
CA GLY A 375 -12.57 -10.41 17.24
C GLY A 375 -13.66 -11.13 16.43
N ALA A 376 -13.83 -12.43 16.65
CA ALA A 376 -14.89 -13.19 16.01
C ALA A 376 -16.28 -12.69 16.40
N GLN A 377 -16.48 -12.37 17.69
CA GLN A 377 -17.74 -11.83 18.21
C GLN A 377 -18.09 -10.48 17.57
N HIS A 378 -17.12 -9.55 17.45
CA HIS A 378 -17.33 -8.27 16.76
C HIS A 378 -17.81 -8.47 15.32
N LEU A 379 -17.15 -9.37 14.56
CA LEU A 379 -17.53 -9.67 13.19
C LEU A 379 -18.96 -10.24 13.07
N LEU A 380 -19.35 -11.11 14.00
CA LEU A 380 -20.70 -11.67 14.05
C LEU A 380 -21.74 -10.60 14.40
N GLU A 381 -21.44 -9.69 15.31
CA GLU A 381 -22.32 -8.57 15.66
C GLU A 381 -22.55 -7.65 14.46
N ILE A 382 -21.49 -7.29 13.73
CA ILE A 382 -21.60 -6.49 12.51
C ILE A 382 -22.44 -7.22 11.46
N LYS A 383 -22.19 -8.53 11.25
CA LYS A 383 -22.98 -9.35 10.33
C LYS A 383 -24.46 -9.32 10.68
N ASN A 384 -24.80 -9.51 11.99
CA ASN A 384 -26.18 -9.48 12.46
C ASN A 384 -26.85 -8.12 12.24
N LEU A 385 -26.14 -7.01 12.46
CA LEU A 385 -26.65 -5.67 12.15
C LEU A 385 -26.91 -5.49 10.64
N ILE A 386 -26.01 -5.96 9.80
CA ILE A 386 -26.18 -5.93 8.34
C ILE A 386 -27.41 -6.74 7.94
N HIS A 387 -27.58 -7.95 8.50
CA HIS A 387 -28.73 -8.81 8.26
C HIS A 387 -30.05 -8.11 8.60
N GLN A 388 -30.14 -7.49 9.78
CA GLN A 388 -31.34 -6.74 10.22
C GLN A 388 -31.66 -5.57 9.26
N VAL A 389 -30.63 -4.85 8.77
CA VAL A 389 -30.83 -3.74 7.83
C VAL A 389 -31.32 -4.24 6.47
N ILE A 390 -30.87 -5.42 6.02
CA ILE A 390 -31.33 -6.08 4.79
C ILE A 390 -32.80 -6.52 4.95
N GLU A 391 -33.15 -7.20 6.04
CA GLU A 391 -34.53 -7.66 6.31
C GLU A 391 -35.54 -6.50 6.39
N ASN A 392 -35.11 -5.36 6.93
CA ASN A 392 -35.96 -4.17 7.00
C ASN A 392 -36.13 -3.46 5.64
N GLY A 393 -35.51 -3.97 4.56
CA GLY A 393 -35.66 -3.45 3.20
C GLY A 393 -35.10 -2.05 2.98
N THR A 394 -34.22 -1.56 3.85
CA THR A 394 -33.70 -0.20 3.82
C THR A 394 -32.46 -0.05 2.96
N THR A 395 -31.90 -1.15 2.44
CA THR A 395 -30.65 -1.14 1.67
C THR A 395 -30.64 -2.22 0.58
N SER A 396 -29.82 -2.01 -0.46
CA SER A 396 -29.44 -3.02 -1.44
C SER A 396 -28.15 -3.76 -1.07
N LEU A 397 -27.69 -3.64 0.16
CA LEU A 397 -26.50 -4.32 0.65
C LEU A 397 -26.75 -5.84 0.66
N ARG A 398 -25.69 -6.60 0.42
CA ARG A 398 -25.66 -8.06 0.60
C ARG A 398 -24.98 -8.42 1.91
N GLU A 399 -25.19 -9.65 2.38
CA GLU A 399 -24.44 -10.23 3.47
C GLU A 399 -22.93 -10.28 3.16
N PRO A 400 -22.04 -10.18 4.17
CA PRO A 400 -20.62 -10.42 3.95
C PRO A 400 -20.38 -11.86 3.49
N ASP A 401 -19.52 -12.02 2.48
CA ASP A 401 -19.16 -13.32 1.92
C ASP A 401 -18.21 -14.10 2.85
N LEU A 402 -17.38 -13.37 3.61
CA LEU A 402 -16.39 -13.93 4.52
C LEU A 402 -16.33 -13.12 5.82
N LEU A 403 -16.15 -13.84 6.92
CA LEU A 403 -15.71 -13.31 8.22
C LEU A 403 -14.36 -13.92 8.54
N MET A 404 -13.33 -13.09 8.76
CA MET A 404 -11.96 -13.56 8.96
C MET A 404 -11.31 -12.86 10.14
N VAL A 405 -10.65 -13.64 11.01
CA VAL A 405 -9.67 -13.10 11.97
C VAL A 405 -8.29 -13.48 11.46
N ILE A 406 -7.52 -12.47 11.02
CA ILE A 406 -6.14 -12.67 10.59
C ILE A 406 -5.22 -12.56 11.80
N THR A 407 -4.38 -13.57 12.01
CA THR A 407 -3.59 -13.71 13.24
C THR A 407 -2.08 -13.78 12.97
N GLY A 408 -1.31 -13.46 14.03
CA GLY A 408 0.11 -13.81 14.13
C GLY A 408 0.35 -15.23 14.62
N GLY A 409 -0.71 -16.05 14.80
CA GLY A 409 -0.64 -17.43 15.29
C GLY A 409 -0.16 -18.44 14.25
N GLU A 410 -0.20 -19.73 14.61
CA GLU A 410 0.39 -20.79 13.81
C GLU A 410 -0.63 -21.58 12.98
N ILE A 411 -1.87 -21.78 13.45
CA ILE A 411 -2.81 -22.76 12.89
C ILE A 411 -4.04 -22.06 12.34
N ALA A 412 -4.39 -22.37 11.09
CA ALA A 412 -5.64 -21.98 10.47
C ALA A 412 -6.76 -22.98 10.78
N TYR A 413 -7.98 -22.46 10.97
CA TYR A 413 -9.18 -23.27 11.15
C TYR A 413 -10.44 -22.44 10.92
N THR A 414 -11.55 -23.15 10.67
CA THR A 414 -12.88 -22.54 10.61
C THR A 414 -13.63 -22.82 11.92
N ARG A 415 -14.09 -21.79 12.58
CA ARG A 415 -14.90 -21.89 13.80
C ARG A 415 -16.31 -22.45 13.50
N PRO A 416 -17.00 -23.04 14.50
CA PRO A 416 -18.38 -23.54 14.31
C PRO A 416 -19.38 -22.48 13.85
N ASP A 417 -19.12 -21.19 14.15
CA ASP A 417 -19.92 -20.04 13.72
C ASP A 417 -19.58 -19.54 12.30
N GLY A 418 -18.64 -20.20 11.61
CA GLY A 418 -18.23 -19.89 10.26
C GLY A 418 -17.12 -18.83 10.12
N VAL A 419 -16.66 -18.25 11.23
CA VAL A 419 -15.53 -17.30 11.20
C VAL A 419 -14.23 -18.07 10.93
N LYS A 420 -13.47 -17.63 9.94
CA LYS A 420 -12.18 -18.23 9.56
C LYS A 420 -11.03 -17.59 10.31
N ILE A 421 -10.23 -18.39 10.99
CA ILE A 421 -9.01 -17.96 11.69
C ILE A 421 -7.84 -18.27 10.79
N ILE A 422 -7.11 -17.24 10.37
CA ILE A 422 -6.09 -17.37 9.33
C ILE A 422 -4.78 -16.74 9.77
N PRO A 423 -3.71 -17.53 9.99
CA PRO A 423 -2.37 -16.96 10.17
C PRO A 423 -1.94 -16.19 8.93
N ILE A 424 -1.40 -14.99 9.13
CA ILE A 424 -0.94 -14.14 8.00
C ILE A 424 0.14 -14.83 7.16
N GLY A 425 0.98 -15.69 7.78
CA GLY A 425 2.01 -16.47 7.12
C GLY A 425 1.49 -17.61 6.22
N CYS A 426 0.15 -17.77 6.11
CA CYS A 426 -0.47 -18.73 5.19
C CYS A 426 -1.10 -18.08 3.97
N LEU A 427 -1.27 -16.74 3.97
CA LEU A 427 -2.05 -16.02 2.95
C LEU A 427 -1.25 -15.75 1.66
N LYS A 428 -1.99 -15.75 0.55
CA LYS A 428 -1.64 -15.16 -0.75
C LYS A 428 -2.87 -14.57 -1.45
N ASP A 429 -2.68 -14.02 -2.69
CA ASP A 429 -3.70 -13.56 -3.62
C ASP A 429 -4.75 -14.60 -4.04
#